data_f43b53f04878dcaea8138438143eb3d2
#
_entry.id   f43b53f04878dcaea8138438143eb3d2
#
_cell.length_a   1.000
_cell.length_b   1.000
_cell.length_c   1.000
_cell.angle_alpha   90.00
_cell.angle_beta   90.00
_cell.angle_gamma   90.00
#
_symmetry.space_group_name_H-M   'P 1'
#
loop_
_entity.id
_entity.type
_entity.pdbx_description
1 polymer ?
#
loop_
_entity_poly.entity_id
_entity_poly.type
_entity_poly.pdbx_seq_one_letter_code
_entity_poly.pdbx_strand_id
1 'polypeptide(L)'
;MPVINTNLSALIAQNAARASETQSAQSMERLSTGLRINSAKDDAAGLAIATRMTSAIRGLGMSLKNASDGISMAQTAEGALGNITDALQRLRELAVQSANGSNSNTERSFLDSEALGLVAEVARIGAQTNFNNSKLLNGTFGSQTFQLGYLTADSMVFAGIDDSQASALGSHKLVMDGTGLGDLVAATTNNALTNTVSNASTSTLTTAGGGTTAAIVIAAGDSAKQVATKINTAANAIGVSAVATNAATLSGVAANGTISFTLSGAASASVTAAITNTSDLTALAAAINGVSNSTGITATFANPSVKNSIQLSSNDGSDIKIANYVHSATANTTFGEGPVDLAGGIGATTTLTNTNHTSVKSGIVTLSSTKGAITVASGNTTTFTTSTQASTFANVQGISISTQTGASAALSVIDSALTQVNNSRANLGGLINRFEASISSQSNSIMNLSESRSRILDADYAKETSMLAKSMIIQQAATAMLGQANQNPRLVLHLLK
;
A
#
# COMPACT_ATOMS: atom_id res chain seq x y z
N MET A 1 35.51 -2.50 -90.42
CA MET A 1 36.20 -3.47 -91.22
C MET A 1 35.80 -4.89 -90.71
N PRO A 2 35.41 -5.82 -91.56
CA PRO A 2 35.09 -7.17 -91.16
C PRO A 2 36.41 -7.92 -90.80
N VAL A 3 36.57 -8.21 -89.53
CA VAL A 3 37.72 -8.98 -88.96
C VAL A 3 37.33 -10.46 -88.91
N ILE A 4 38.04 -11.29 -89.57
CA ILE A 4 37.73 -12.74 -89.71
C ILE A 4 38.10 -13.52 -88.45
N ASN A 5 39.19 -13.18 -87.75
CA ASN A 5 39.66 -13.87 -86.59
C ASN A 5 38.99 -13.51 -85.27
N THR A 6 38.29 -12.36 -85.23
CA THR A 6 37.63 -11.94 -83.98
C THR A 6 36.21 -11.47 -84.30
N ASN A 7 35.20 -12.26 -83.97
CA ASN A 7 33.80 -11.89 -84.18
C ASN A 7 33.28 -11.01 -83.01
N LEU A 8 33.53 -9.71 -83.08
CA LEU A 8 33.16 -8.75 -82.05
C LEU A 8 31.61 -8.71 -81.82
N SER A 9 30.82 -8.89 -82.89
CA SER A 9 29.37 -8.94 -82.76
C SER A 9 28.86 -10.17 -81.97
N ALA A 10 29.51 -11.33 -82.17
CA ALA A 10 29.22 -12.55 -81.40
C ALA A 10 29.60 -12.38 -79.93
N LEU A 11 30.76 -11.74 -79.64
CA LEU A 11 31.22 -11.45 -78.28
C LEU A 11 30.26 -10.49 -77.53
N ILE A 12 29.77 -9.43 -78.20
CA ILE A 12 28.79 -8.49 -77.65
C ILE A 12 27.48 -9.24 -77.33
N ALA A 13 26.96 -10.05 -78.30
CA ALA A 13 25.76 -10.84 -78.10
C ALA A 13 25.88 -11.85 -76.95
N GLN A 14 27.07 -12.51 -76.82
CA GLN A 14 27.35 -13.43 -75.75
C GLN A 14 27.45 -12.77 -74.37
N ASN A 15 28.06 -11.58 -74.31
CA ASN A 15 28.09 -10.79 -73.07
C ASN A 15 26.68 -10.31 -72.68
N ALA A 16 25.82 -9.88 -73.65
CA ALA A 16 24.46 -9.53 -73.40
C ALA A 16 23.61 -10.72 -72.91
N ALA A 17 23.82 -11.90 -73.52
CA ALA A 17 23.16 -13.14 -73.06
C ALA A 17 23.53 -13.50 -71.63
N ARG A 18 24.82 -13.48 -71.27
CA ARG A 18 25.30 -13.73 -69.89
C ARG A 18 24.77 -12.74 -68.88
N ALA A 19 24.75 -11.43 -69.21
CA ALA A 19 24.21 -10.39 -68.38
C ALA A 19 22.69 -10.60 -68.12
N SER A 20 21.95 -10.98 -69.18
CA SER A 20 20.51 -11.26 -69.07
C SER A 20 20.23 -12.54 -68.27
N GLU A 21 21.05 -13.59 -68.40
CA GLU A 21 20.96 -14.82 -67.58
C GLU A 21 21.20 -14.55 -66.12
N THR A 22 22.20 -13.77 -65.77
CA THR A 22 22.48 -13.34 -64.40
C THR A 22 21.32 -12.54 -63.80
N GLN A 23 20.75 -11.61 -64.58
CA GLN A 23 19.60 -10.79 -64.15
C GLN A 23 18.34 -11.64 -63.97
N SER A 24 18.08 -12.61 -64.86
CA SER A 24 16.98 -13.53 -64.79
C SER A 24 17.10 -14.42 -63.52
N ALA A 25 18.27 -14.96 -63.26
CA ALA A 25 18.55 -15.76 -62.07
C ALA A 25 18.29 -14.93 -60.77
N GLN A 26 18.76 -13.70 -60.71
CA GLN A 26 18.56 -12.80 -59.58
C GLN A 26 17.08 -12.46 -59.37
N SER A 27 16.33 -12.15 -60.44
CA SER A 27 14.88 -11.87 -60.34
C SER A 27 14.11 -13.12 -59.95
N MET A 28 14.49 -14.32 -60.40
CA MET A 28 13.92 -15.58 -59.96
C MET A 28 14.17 -15.84 -58.48
N GLU A 29 15.38 -15.62 -57.99
CA GLU A 29 15.76 -15.75 -56.58
C GLU A 29 14.90 -14.82 -55.68
N ARG A 30 14.78 -13.54 -56.07
CA ARG A 30 13.97 -12.53 -55.37
C ARG A 30 12.48 -12.87 -55.36
N LEU A 31 11.94 -13.36 -56.47
CA LEU A 31 10.56 -13.79 -56.59
C LEU A 31 10.28 -15.05 -55.75
N SER A 32 11.24 -15.99 -55.68
CA SER A 32 11.11 -17.23 -54.90
C SER A 32 11.23 -16.98 -53.41
N THR A 33 12.09 -16.10 -52.96
CA THR A 33 12.27 -15.78 -51.53
C THR A 33 11.34 -14.68 -51.04
N GLY A 34 10.77 -13.85 -51.93
CA GLY A 34 10.04 -12.66 -51.61
C GLY A 34 10.95 -11.52 -51.09
N LEU A 35 12.24 -11.69 -51.09
CA LEU A 35 13.21 -10.72 -50.57
C LEU A 35 14.06 -10.10 -51.67
N ARG A 36 14.22 -8.78 -51.59
CA ARG A 36 15.11 -8.01 -52.42
C ARG A 36 16.59 -8.23 -52.10
N ILE A 37 16.88 -8.45 -50.77
CA ILE A 37 18.21 -8.67 -50.21
C ILE A 37 18.24 -10.06 -49.64
N ASN A 38 18.90 -11.00 -50.32
CA ASN A 38 19.07 -12.39 -49.90
C ASN A 38 20.45 -12.66 -49.27
N SER A 39 21.45 -11.90 -49.68
CA SER A 39 22.84 -12.08 -49.26
C SER A 39 23.54 -10.73 -49.05
N ALA A 40 24.69 -10.77 -48.35
CA ALA A 40 25.53 -9.58 -48.17
C ALA A 40 26.08 -8.99 -49.48
N LYS A 41 26.06 -9.79 -50.58
CA LYS A 41 26.46 -9.36 -51.91
C LYS A 41 25.45 -8.40 -52.52
N ASP A 42 24.17 -8.53 -52.19
CA ASP A 42 23.09 -7.69 -52.73
C ASP A 42 23.10 -6.31 -52.14
N ASP A 43 23.19 -6.23 -50.76
CA ASP A 43 23.34 -4.98 -50.00
C ASP A 43 23.81 -5.30 -48.59
N ALA A 44 25.10 -5.11 -48.34
CA ALA A 44 25.69 -5.38 -47.03
C ALA A 44 25.16 -4.47 -45.90
N ALA A 45 24.90 -3.20 -46.22
CA ALA A 45 24.40 -2.23 -45.27
C ALA A 45 22.93 -2.49 -44.94
N GLY A 46 22.09 -2.69 -45.96
CA GLY A 46 20.68 -3.04 -45.79
C GLY A 46 20.47 -4.34 -45.00
N LEU A 47 21.28 -5.37 -45.31
CA LEU A 47 21.24 -6.65 -44.56
C LEU A 47 21.60 -6.45 -43.09
N ALA A 48 22.66 -5.70 -42.77
CA ALA A 48 23.09 -5.45 -41.41
C ALA A 48 22.00 -4.70 -40.61
N ILE A 49 21.34 -3.68 -41.20
CA ILE A 49 20.23 -2.95 -40.59
C ILE A 49 19.03 -3.87 -40.36
N ALA A 50 18.64 -4.64 -41.36
CA ALA A 50 17.51 -5.56 -41.29
C ALA A 50 17.73 -6.69 -40.27
N THR A 51 18.95 -7.19 -40.12
CA THR A 51 19.33 -8.19 -39.09
C THR A 51 19.20 -7.57 -37.70
N ARG A 52 19.67 -6.34 -37.48
CA ARG A 52 19.49 -5.62 -36.21
C ARG A 52 18.01 -5.39 -35.90
N MET A 53 17.20 -4.97 -36.89
CA MET A 53 15.75 -4.84 -36.72
C MET A 53 15.09 -6.17 -36.36
N THR A 54 15.49 -7.26 -37.01
CA THR A 54 14.98 -8.60 -36.71
C THR A 54 15.32 -9.02 -35.28
N SER A 55 16.53 -8.74 -34.82
CA SER A 55 16.94 -8.99 -33.43
C SER A 55 16.12 -8.16 -32.46
N ALA A 56 15.89 -6.88 -32.75
CA ALA A 56 15.04 -5.99 -31.92
C ALA A 56 13.59 -6.48 -31.86
N ILE A 57 12.99 -6.86 -33.02
CA ILE A 57 11.63 -7.40 -33.08
C ILE A 57 11.50 -8.69 -32.24
N ARG A 58 12.45 -9.60 -32.33
CA ARG A 58 12.45 -10.83 -31.52
C ARG A 58 12.63 -10.52 -30.05
N GLY A 59 13.51 -9.59 -29.68
CA GLY A 59 13.71 -9.13 -28.31
C GLY A 59 12.47 -8.51 -27.71
N LEU A 60 11.79 -7.63 -28.47
CA LEU A 60 10.52 -7.03 -28.07
C LEU A 60 9.39 -8.07 -27.94
N GLY A 61 9.35 -9.08 -28.81
CA GLY A 61 8.41 -10.19 -28.72
C GLY A 61 8.58 -11.00 -27.42
N MET A 62 9.83 -11.22 -26.98
CA MET A 62 10.08 -11.84 -25.68
C MET A 62 9.73 -10.92 -24.53
N SER A 63 9.94 -9.61 -24.65
CA SER A 63 9.57 -8.66 -23.61
C SER A 63 8.05 -8.53 -23.42
N LEU A 64 7.25 -8.67 -24.49
CA LEU A 64 5.79 -8.79 -24.39
C LEU A 64 5.38 -10.00 -23.54
N LYS A 65 6.04 -11.14 -23.75
CA LYS A 65 5.81 -12.33 -22.94
C LYS A 65 6.17 -12.10 -21.47
N ASN A 66 7.35 -11.51 -21.21
CA ASN A 66 7.78 -11.17 -19.85
C ASN A 66 6.79 -10.22 -19.16
N ALA A 67 6.26 -9.23 -19.88
CA ALA A 67 5.24 -8.33 -19.37
C ALA A 67 3.94 -9.07 -19.00
N SER A 68 3.49 -9.99 -19.86
CA SER A 68 2.30 -10.82 -19.63
C SER A 68 2.49 -11.76 -18.42
N ASP A 69 3.67 -12.31 -18.25
CA ASP A 69 4.01 -13.13 -17.08
C ASP A 69 3.98 -12.27 -15.80
N GLY A 70 4.48 -11.02 -15.87
CA GLY A 70 4.41 -10.05 -14.79
C GLY A 70 2.97 -9.67 -14.41
N ILE A 71 2.10 -9.48 -15.41
CA ILE A 71 0.65 -9.24 -15.18
C ILE A 71 0.01 -10.44 -14.50
N SER A 72 0.26 -11.65 -14.98
CA SER A 72 -0.32 -12.88 -14.41
C SER A 72 0.10 -13.10 -12.96
N MET A 73 1.36 -12.79 -12.63
CA MET A 73 1.87 -12.82 -11.26
C MET A 73 1.16 -11.77 -10.39
N ALA A 74 1.04 -10.53 -10.88
CA ALA A 74 0.40 -9.44 -10.13
C ALA A 74 -1.10 -9.72 -9.90
N GLN A 75 -1.81 -10.26 -10.89
CA GLN A 75 -3.22 -10.68 -10.78
C GLN A 75 -3.40 -11.83 -9.78
N THR A 76 -2.48 -12.79 -9.74
CA THR A 76 -2.52 -13.87 -8.75
C THR A 76 -2.39 -13.32 -7.33
N ALA A 77 -1.48 -12.39 -7.11
CA ALA A 77 -1.31 -11.74 -5.81
C ALA A 77 -2.52 -10.85 -5.46
N GLU A 78 -3.04 -10.08 -6.42
CA GLU A 78 -4.20 -9.20 -6.23
C GLU A 78 -5.46 -10.00 -5.86
N GLY A 79 -5.72 -11.11 -6.54
CA GLY A 79 -6.85 -11.99 -6.23
C GLY A 79 -6.75 -12.59 -4.82
N ALA A 80 -5.55 -13.00 -4.39
CA ALA A 80 -5.33 -13.48 -3.03
C ALA A 80 -5.52 -12.36 -1.99
N LEU A 81 -5.04 -11.14 -2.26
CA LEU A 81 -5.26 -9.97 -1.39
C LEU A 81 -6.74 -9.56 -1.34
N GLY A 82 -7.50 -9.79 -2.42
CA GLY A 82 -8.96 -9.66 -2.43
C GLY A 82 -9.62 -10.57 -1.38
N ASN A 83 -9.29 -11.85 -1.39
CA ASN A 83 -9.81 -12.81 -0.40
C ASN A 83 -9.39 -12.46 1.05
N ILE A 84 -8.16 -11.94 1.26
CA ILE A 84 -7.73 -11.43 2.56
C ILE A 84 -8.58 -10.22 2.97
N THR A 85 -8.88 -9.32 2.04
CA THR A 85 -9.74 -8.15 2.30
C THR A 85 -11.14 -8.59 2.77
N ASP A 86 -11.75 -9.56 2.09
CA ASP A 86 -13.08 -10.07 2.44
C ASP A 86 -13.07 -10.73 3.83
N ALA A 87 -12.04 -11.51 4.13
CA ALA A 87 -11.87 -12.12 5.46
C ALA A 87 -11.69 -11.07 6.56
N LEU A 88 -10.89 -10.02 6.32
CA LEU A 88 -10.69 -8.92 7.27
C LEU A 88 -11.97 -8.09 7.47
N GLN A 89 -12.76 -7.88 6.42
CA GLN A 89 -14.06 -7.19 6.54
C GLN A 89 -15.03 -8.02 7.39
N ARG A 90 -15.10 -9.32 7.16
CA ARG A 90 -15.92 -10.21 7.99
C ARG A 90 -15.45 -10.22 9.46
N LEU A 91 -14.14 -10.24 9.65
CA LEU A 91 -13.54 -10.15 10.99
C LEU A 91 -13.91 -8.82 11.68
N ARG A 92 -13.96 -7.72 10.92
CA ARG A 92 -14.39 -6.42 11.42
C ARG A 92 -15.86 -6.43 11.84
N GLU A 93 -16.75 -7.06 11.07
CA GLU A 93 -18.16 -7.21 11.42
C GLU A 93 -18.32 -7.96 12.76
N LEU A 94 -17.60 -9.08 12.92
CA LEU A 94 -17.62 -9.86 14.17
C LEU A 94 -17.10 -9.05 15.36
N ALA A 95 -16.04 -8.25 15.15
CA ALA A 95 -15.49 -7.38 16.18
C ALA A 95 -16.49 -6.28 16.60
N VAL A 96 -17.17 -5.63 15.61
CA VAL A 96 -18.24 -4.66 15.91
C VAL A 96 -19.39 -5.30 16.67
N GLN A 97 -19.81 -6.50 16.24
CA GLN A 97 -20.86 -7.24 16.93
C GLN A 97 -20.45 -7.60 18.37
N SER A 98 -19.22 -8.09 18.56
CA SER A 98 -18.72 -8.45 19.89
C SER A 98 -18.51 -7.24 20.79
N ALA A 99 -18.18 -6.06 20.25
CA ALA A 99 -18.03 -4.82 21.01
C ALA A 99 -19.38 -4.32 21.63
N ASN A 100 -20.52 -4.83 21.15
CA ASN A 100 -21.82 -4.43 21.68
C ASN A 100 -21.99 -4.92 23.14
N GLY A 101 -22.36 -4.00 24.04
CA GLY A 101 -22.58 -4.28 25.46
C GLY A 101 -23.74 -5.25 25.77
N SER A 102 -24.65 -5.51 24.82
CA SER A 102 -25.74 -6.47 24.99
C SER A 102 -25.32 -7.94 24.95
N ASN A 103 -24.13 -8.25 24.40
CA ASN A 103 -23.66 -9.62 24.29
C ASN A 103 -23.10 -10.13 25.62
N SER A 104 -23.42 -11.37 25.97
CA SER A 104 -22.79 -12.10 27.08
C SER A 104 -21.38 -12.58 26.73
N ASN A 105 -20.59 -12.94 27.73
CA ASN A 105 -19.25 -13.49 27.49
C ASN A 105 -19.28 -14.81 26.69
N THR A 106 -20.36 -15.61 26.84
CA THR A 106 -20.53 -16.84 26.07
C THR A 106 -20.77 -16.57 24.60
N GLU A 107 -21.62 -15.59 24.28
CA GLU A 107 -21.86 -15.16 22.88
C GLU A 107 -20.60 -14.60 22.25
N ARG A 108 -19.83 -13.78 22.99
CA ARG A 108 -18.52 -13.28 22.52
C ARG A 108 -17.54 -14.41 22.24
N SER A 109 -17.54 -15.47 23.07
CA SER A 109 -16.68 -16.64 22.84
C SER A 109 -17.01 -17.38 21.55
N PHE A 110 -18.30 -17.45 21.15
CA PHE A 110 -18.68 -18.02 19.85
C PHE A 110 -18.23 -17.14 18.69
N LEU A 111 -18.40 -15.82 18.81
CA LEU A 111 -17.90 -14.87 17.81
C LEU A 111 -16.37 -14.92 17.69
N ASP A 112 -15.66 -15.05 18.81
CA ASP A 112 -14.21 -15.18 18.86
C ASP A 112 -13.73 -16.46 18.16
N SER A 113 -14.47 -17.57 18.31
CA SER A 113 -14.15 -18.82 17.62
C SER A 113 -14.28 -18.69 16.08
N GLU A 114 -15.31 -17.98 15.58
CA GLU A 114 -15.45 -17.67 14.14
C GLU A 114 -14.30 -16.74 13.70
N ALA A 115 -13.97 -15.74 14.50
CA ALA A 115 -12.88 -14.79 14.23
C ALA A 115 -11.53 -15.50 14.10
N LEU A 116 -11.21 -16.43 14.99
CA LEU A 116 -9.99 -17.23 14.94
C LEU A 116 -9.91 -18.07 13.66
N GLY A 117 -11.05 -18.61 13.18
CA GLY A 117 -11.12 -19.30 11.90
C GLY A 117 -10.75 -18.40 10.72
N LEU A 118 -11.26 -17.16 10.71
CA LEU A 118 -10.93 -16.17 9.68
C LEU A 118 -9.45 -15.73 9.75
N VAL A 119 -8.91 -15.54 10.95
CA VAL A 119 -7.48 -15.25 11.15
C VAL A 119 -6.60 -16.37 10.62
N ALA A 120 -6.95 -17.63 10.86
CA ALA A 120 -6.25 -18.79 10.32
C ALA A 120 -6.32 -18.83 8.79
N GLU A 121 -7.46 -18.44 8.19
CA GLU A 121 -7.61 -18.37 6.75
C GLU A 121 -6.75 -17.25 6.13
N VAL A 122 -6.70 -16.06 6.74
CA VAL A 122 -5.78 -14.97 6.32
C VAL A 122 -4.33 -15.46 6.37
N ALA A 123 -3.92 -16.14 7.46
CA ALA A 123 -2.59 -16.71 7.59
C ALA A 123 -2.30 -17.74 6.49
N ARG A 124 -3.25 -18.62 6.19
CA ARG A 124 -3.15 -19.65 5.15
C ARG A 124 -2.98 -19.03 3.77
N ILE A 125 -3.82 -18.05 3.40
CA ILE A 125 -3.74 -17.35 2.11
C ILE A 125 -2.38 -16.67 1.97
N GLY A 126 -1.95 -15.89 2.97
CA GLY A 126 -0.66 -15.20 2.96
C GLY A 126 0.52 -16.15 2.79
N ALA A 127 0.51 -17.29 3.51
CA ALA A 127 1.59 -18.27 3.45
C ALA A 127 1.60 -19.14 2.19
N GLN A 128 0.44 -19.44 1.60
CA GLN A 128 0.32 -20.42 0.52
C GLN A 128 0.25 -19.82 -0.87
N THR A 129 -0.11 -18.55 -1.03
CA THR A 129 -0.17 -17.89 -2.33
C THR A 129 1.19 -17.90 -3.01
N ASN A 130 1.25 -18.54 -4.19
CA ASN A 130 2.48 -18.66 -4.96
C ASN A 130 2.21 -18.53 -6.46
N PHE A 131 3.24 -18.11 -7.18
CA PHE A 131 3.28 -18.10 -8.64
C PHE A 131 4.59 -18.76 -9.09
N ASN A 132 4.49 -19.79 -9.92
CA ASN A 132 5.64 -20.56 -10.39
C ASN A 132 6.61 -20.96 -9.25
N ASN A 133 6.07 -21.54 -8.16
CA ASN A 133 6.80 -21.95 -6.95
C ASN A 133 7.43 -20.82 -6.13
N SER A 134 7.23 -19.56 -6.48
CA SER A 134 7.67 -18.40 -5.71
C SER A 134 6.52 -17.92 -4.85
N LYS A 135 6.73 -17.80 -3.53
CA LYS A 135 5.73 -17.25 -2.59
C LYS A 135 5.61 -15.76 -2.80
N LEU A 136 4.36 -15.24 -2.91
CA LEU A 136 4.12 -13.85 -3.24
C LEU A 136 3.84 -12.97 -2.02
N LEU A 137 3.13 -13.51 -0.99
CA LEU A 137 2.53 -12.72 0.10
C LEU A 137 3.14 -12.99 1.48
N ASN A 138 4.24 -13.74 1.57
CA ASN A 138 4.84 -14.14 2.85
C ASN A 138 6.08 -13.31 3.23
N GLY A 139 6.27 -12.14 2.62
CA GLY A 139 7.41 -11.27 2.89
C GLY A 139 8.75 -11.70 2.30
N THR A 140 8.83 -12.91 1.70
CA THR A 140 10.08 -13.37 1.06
C THR A 140 10.19 -12.98 -0.40
N PHE A 141 9.10 -12.48 -1.00
CA PHE A 141 9.06 -11.97 -2.37
C PHE A 141 9.68 -10.58 -2.45
N GLY A 142 11.00 -10.57 -2.64
CA GLY A 142 11.76 -9.33 -2.75
C GLY A 142 11.56 -8.61 -4.09
N SER A 143 12.38 -7.59 -4.31
CA SER A 143 12.40 -6.84 -5.57
C SER A 143 12.70 -7.74 -6.76
N GLN A 144 11.88 -7.67 -7.81
CA GLN A 144 12.03 -8.42 -9.07
C GLN A 144 12.22 -7.45 -10.22
N THR A 145 13.08 -7.83 -11.17
CA THR A 145 13.35 -7.03 -12.37
C THR A 145 12.77 -7.74 -13.59
N PHE A 146 11.86 -7.06 -14.29
CA PHE A 146 11.27 -7.53 -15.54
C PHE A 146 11.96 -6.85 -16.71
N GLN A 147 12.53 -7.64 -17.63
CA GLN A 147 13.12 -7.12 -18.86
C GLN A 147 12.00 -6.82 -19.87
N LEU A 148 11.73 -5.53 -20.10
CA LEU A 148 10.64 -5.03 -20.94
C LEU A 148 11.09 -4.43 -22.27
N GLY A 149 12.33 -4.62 -22.67
CA GLY A 149 12.86 -4.18 -23.94
C GLY A 149 13.97 -5.08 -24.45
N TYR A 150 14.51 -4.75 -25.63
CA TYR A 150 15.59 -5.53 -26.24
C TYR A 150 16.99 -5.04 -25.83
N LEU A 151 17.08 -3.92 -25.10
CA LEU A 151 18.33 -3.38 -24.55
C LEU A 151 18.43 -3.71 -23.05
N THR A 152 19.64 -3.83 -22.55
CA THR A 152 19.92 -4.21 -21.15
C THR A 152 19.34 -3.18 -20.15
N ALA A 153 19.22 -1.91 -20.54
CA ALA A 153 18.66 -0.85 -19.71
C ALA A 153 17.11 -0.82 -19.68
N ASP A 154 16.45 -1.53 -20.58
CA ASP A 154 15.00 -1.51 -20.72
C ASP A 154 14.35 -2.50 -19.74
N SER A 155 14.53 -2.24 -18.45
CA SER A 155 13.99 -3.07 -17.39
C SER A 155 13.04 -2.26 -16.50
N MET A 156 12.04 -2.95 -15.92
CA MET A 156 11.17 -2.40 -14.90
C MET A 156 11.39 -3.15 -13.59
N VAL A 157 11.70 -2.40 -12.55
CA VAL A 157 11.84 -2.95 -11.20
C VAL A 157 10.49 -2.92 -10.52
N PHE A 158 10.07 -4.07 -10.03
CA PHE A 158 8.96 -4.23 -9.09
C PHE A 158 9.55 -4.34 -7.69
N ALA A 159 9.17 -3.44 -6.79
CA ALA A 159 9.76 -3.34 -5.45
C ALA A 159 9.47 -4.53 -4.52
N GLY A 160 8.63 -5.48 -4.95
CA GLY A 160 8.17 -6.61 -4.14
C GLY A 160 6.74 -6.38 -3.63
N ILE A 161 6.25 -7.38 -2.91
CA ILE A 161 4.94 -7.34 -2.24
C ILE A 161 5.19 -7.44 -0.75
N ASP A 162 4.53 -6.58 0.02
CA ASP A 162 4.64 -6.59 1.47
C ASP A 162 4.08 -7.89 2.05
N ASP A 163 4.63 -8.31 3.19
CA ASP A 163 4.12 -9.47 3.92
C ASP A 163 2.66 -9.25 4.32
N SER A 164 1.79 -10.13 3.85
CA SER A 164 0.34 -10.07 4.07
C SER A 164 -0.17 -11.24 4.91
N GLN A 165 0.72 -11.89 5.67
CA GLN A 165 0.33 -12.89 6.66
C GLN A 165 -0.35 -12.21 7.87
N ALA A 166 -1.19 -12.95 8.57
CA ALA A 166 -1.87 -12.46 9.79
C ALA A 166 -0.90 -11.96 10.87
N SER A 167 0.32 -12.49 10.91
CA SER A 167 1.40 -12.06 11.82
C SER A 167 2.06 -10.74 11.43
N ALA A 168 1.99 -10.34 10.17
CA ALA A 168 2.62 -9.15 9.62
C ALA A 168 1.61 -8.00 9.41
N LEU A 169 0.33 -8.34 9.26
CA LEU A 169 -0.75 -7.37 9.14
C LEU A 169 -1.13 -6.82 10.51
N GLY A 170 -1.12 -5.49 10.67
CA GLY A 170 -1.47 -4.86 11.92
C GLY A 170 -0.92 -3.46 12.08
N SER A 171 -0.77 -3.02 13.32
CA SER A 171 -0.22 -1.71 13.64
C SER A 171 0.74 -1.75 14.81
N HIS A 172 1.76 -0.91 14.73
CA HIS A 172 2.57 -0.59 15.89
C HIS A 172 1.81 0.37 16.80
N LYS A 173 1.71 0.05 18.08
CA LYS A 173 1.05 0.89 19.07
C LYS A 173 2.02 1.30 20.17
N LEU A 174 1.94 2.55 20.58
CA LEU A 174 2.69 3.11 21.69
C LEU A 174 1.77 3.99 22.51
N VAL A 175 1.62 3.68 23.78
CA VAL A 175 0.85 4.50 24.72
C VAL A 175 1.79 5.51 25.36
N MET A 176 1.38 6.77 25.37
CA MET A 176 2.06 7.83 26.11
C MET A 176 1.51 7.85 27.54
N ASP A 177 2.24 7.24 28.45
CA ASP A 177 1.88 6.98 29.86
C ASP A 177 2.87 7.62 30.84
N GLY A 178 3.39 8.78 30.50
CA GLY A 178 4.29 9.55 31.39
C GLY A 178 3.57 10.11 32.61
N THR A 179 4.35 10.66 33.54
CA THR A 179 3.84 11.26 34.81
C THR A 179 2.95 12.50 34.58
N GLY A 180 2.72 12.91 33.36
CA GLY A 180 1.85 14.06 33.02
C GLY A 180 0.60 13.69 32.26
N LEU A 181 0.67 12.70 31.35
CA LEU A 181 -0.47 12.18 30.63
C LEU A 181 -0.94 10.87 31.27
N GLY A 182 -2.25 10.73 31.41
CA GLY A 182 -2.83 9.54 32.01
C GLY A 182 -2.88 9.58 33.55
N ASP A 183 -2.40 10.60 34.18
CA ASP A 183 -2.26 10.67 35.64
C ASP A 183 -3.44 11.36 36.34
N LEU A 184 -3.64 11.05 37.61
CA LEU A 184 -4.66 11.62 38.45
C LEU A 184 -4.05 12.59 39.45
N VAL A 185 -4.48 13.85 39.42
CA VAL A 185 -4.05 14.87 40.38
C VAL A 185 -4.80 14.69 41.69
N ALA A 186 -4.06 14.63 42.79
CA ALA A 186 -4.65 14.54 44.12
C ALA A 186 -5.64 15.69 44.41
N ALA A 187 -6.71 15.37 45.16
CA ALA A 187 -7.73 16.36 45.45
C ALA A 187 -7.19 17.50 46.32
N THR A 188 -7.56 18.72 45.93
CA THR A 188 -7.11 19.97 46.59
C THR A 188 -8.27 20.97 46.74
N THR A 189 -8.01 22.05 47.47
CA THR A 189 -8.90 23.22 47.58
C THR A 189 -8.79 24.17 46.38
N ASN A 190 -7.84 23.94 45.46
CA ASN A 190 -7.57 24.84 44.35
C ASN A 190 -8.48 24.54 43.15
N ASN A 191 -9.49 25.39 42.91
CA ASN A 191 -10.38 25.28 41.77
C ASN A 191 -9.73 25.56 40.42
N ALA A 192 -8.58 26.22 40.40
CA ALA A 192 -7.79 26.48 39.20
C ALA A 192 -6.78 25.31 38.88
N LEU A 193 -6.94 24.15 39.56
CA LEU A 193 -6.13 22.99 39.33
C LEU A 193 -6.12 22.58 37.83
N THR A 194 -4.94 22.43 37.28
CA THR A 194 -4.68 21.92 35.94
C THR A 194 -4.17 20.49 36.03
N ASN A 195 -4.05 19.83 34.89
CA ASN A 195 -3.47 18.48 34.80
C ASN A 195 -1.98 18.45 35.19
N THR A 196 -1.43 17.27 35.24
CA THR A 196 -0.04 16.99 35.69
C THR A 196 1.03 17.27 34.65
N VAL A 197 0.69 17.71 33.43
CA VAL A 197 1.66 18.20 32.44
C VAL A 197 2.26 19.51 32.95
N SER A 198 3.15 19.42 33.93
CA SER A 198 3.68 20.58 34.68
C SER A 198 4.81 21.29 33.93
N ASN A 199 5.52 20.60 33.06
CA ASN A 199 6.66 21.15 32.32
C ASN A 199 6.52 20.92 30.83
N ALA A 200 6.92 21.93 30.04
CA ALA A 200 7.06 21.79 28.61
C ALA A 200 8.10 20.72 28.27
N SER A 201 7.75 19.81 27.39
CA SER A 201 8.65 18.78 26.90
C SER A 201 8.73 18.81 25.38
N THR A 202 9.90 18.40 24.86
CA THR A 202 10.09 18.27 23.42
C THR A 202 10.33 16.81 23.10
N SER A 203 9.52 16.26 22.22
CA SER A 203 9.63 14.88 21.79
C SER A 203 9.85 14.80 20.28
N THR A 204 10.65 13.83 19.83
CA THR A 204 10.77 13.48 18.42
C THR A 204 10.28 12.04 18.22
N LEU A 205 9.52 11.82 17.17
CA LEU A 205 9.04 10.50 16.80
C LEU A 205 9.81 10.01 15.58
N THR A 206 10.24 8.78 15.61
CA THR A 206 10.90 8.11 14.47
C THR A 206 10.13 6.84 14.15
N THR A 207 9.90 6.58 12.86
CA THR A 207 9.35 5.30 12.39
C THR A 207 10.37 4.57 11.54
N ALA A 208 10.43 3.26 11.69
CA ALA A 208 11.41 2.41 10.99
C ALA A 208 11.32 2.45 9.46
N GLY A 209 10.26 2.98 8.89
CA GLY A 209 10.08 3.12 7.43
C GLY A 209 9.70 4.53 6.98
N GLY A 210 9.57 5.49 7.88
CA GLY A 210 8.99 6.80 7.57
C GLY A 210 9.85 8.02 7.91
N GLY A 211 10.97 7.85 8.61
CA GLY A 211 11.83 8.96 9.02
C GLY A 211 11.52 9.51 10.42
N THR A 212 12.01 10.69 10.71
CA THR A 212 11.90 11.36 12.01
C THR A 212 11.12 12.66 11.87
N THR A 213 10.23 12.96 12.84
CA THR A 213 9.51 14.24 12.89
C THR A 213 10.45 15.40 13.28
N ALA A 214 10.01 16.60 12.97
CA ALA A 214 10.47 17.77 13.72
C ALA A 214 10.13 17.63 15.21
N ALA A 215 10.78 18.44 16.05
CA ALA A 215 10.54 18.46 17.49
C ALA A 215 9.08 18.87 17.79
N ILE A 216 8.34 17.99 18.51
CA ILE A 216 6.97 18.24 18.93
C ILE A 216 7.02 18.82 20.33
N VAL A 217 6.61 20.08 20.48
CA VAL A 217 6.60 20.80 21.76
C VAL A 217 5.27 20.57 22.48
N ILE A 218 5.32 19.88 23.61
CA ILE A 218 4.19 19.69 24.53
C ILE A 218 4.32 20.76 25.61
N ALA A 219 3.34 21.65 25.72
CA ALA A 219 3.36 22.75 26.67
C ALA A 219 2.80 22.28 28.04
N ALA A 220 3.19 23.01 29.11
CA ALA A 220 2.59 22.82 30.42
C ALA A 220 1.08 23.06 30.35
N GLY A 221 0.29 22.16 30.93
CA GLY A 221 -1.18 22.21 30.91
C GLY A 221 -1.85 21.69 29.64
N ASP A 222 -1.09 21.16 28.66
CA ASP A 222 -1.68 20.52 27.48
C ASP A 222 -2.50 19.29 27.92
N SER A 223 -3.73 19.18 27.45
CA SER A 223 -4.53 17.96 27.57
C SER A 223 -4.07 16.91 26.55
N ALA A 224 -4.43 15.65 26.78
CA ALA A 224 -4.13 14.58 25.81
C ALA A 224 -4.66 14.88 24.40
N LYS A 225 -5.84 15.51 24.29
CA LYS A 225 -6.41 16.00 23.03
C LYS A 225 -5.48 16.97 22.29
N GLN A 226 -4.93 17.95 23.00
CA GLN A 226 -4.02 18.94 22.42
C GLN A 226 -2.70 18.29 21.98
N VAL A 227 -2.18 17.37 22.80
CA VAL A 227 -0.98 16.61 22.48
C VAL A 227 -1.20 15.74 21.22
N ALA A 228 -2.31 15.00 21.14
CA ALA A 228 -2.66 14.20 19.96
C ALA A 228 -2.77 15.06 18.69
N THR A 229 -3.36 16.24 18.81
CA THR A 229 -3.48 17.19 17.69
C THR A 229 -2.11 17.66 17.20
N LYS A 230 -1.20 18.00 18.11
CA LYS A 230 0.18 18.40 17.78
C LYS A 230 0.94 17.28 17.11
N ILE A 231 0.80 16.04 17.62
CA ILE A 231 1.43 14.85 17.03
C ILE A 231 0.87 14.59 15.63
N ASN A 232 -0.44 14.60 15.45
CA ASN A 232 -1.07 14.37 14.14
C ASN A 232 -0.62 15.41 13.10
N THR A 233 -0.42 16.66 13.53
CA THR A 233 0.09 17.71 12.63
C THR A 233 1.55 17.44 12.22
N ALA A 234 2.40 17.01 13.14
CA ALA A 234 3.84 16.84 12.90
C ALA A 234 4.18 15.46 12.28
N ALA A 235 3.44 14.42 12.64
CA ALA A 235 3.82 13.03 12.38
C ALA A 235 3.03 12.35 11.24
N ASN A 236 2.06 13.03 10.64
CA ASN A 236 1.26 12.48 9.53
C ASN A 236 2.16 12.07 8.33
N ALA A 237 3.17 12.85 8.01
CA ALA A 237 4.11 12.56 6.92
C ALA A 237 4.89 11.26 7.12
N ILE A 238 5.21 10.91 8.36
CA ILE A 238 5.91 9.66 8.72
C ILE A 238 4.94 8.48 8.98
N GLY A 239 3.62 8.70 8.81
CA GLY A 239 2.60 7.66 8.96
C GLY A 239 2.30 7.26 10.39
N VAL A 240 2.48 8.17 11.34
CA VAL A 240 2.05 8.03 12.74
C VAL A 240 0.75 8.82 12.94
N SER A 241 -0.24 8.17 13.55
CA SER A 241 -1.46 8.81 14.03
C SER A 241 -1.55 8.72 15.55
N ALA A 242 -2.12 9.75 16.17
CA ALA A 242 -2.34 9.85 17.60
C ALA A 242 -3.82 9.97 17.92
N VAL A 243 -4.29 9.14 18.84
CA VAL A 243 -5.66 9.19 19.36
C VAL A 243 -5.59 9.44 20.87
N ALA A 244 -6.34 10.43 21.33
CA ALA A 244 -6.46 10.73 22.75
C ALA A 244 -7.75 10.16 23.33
N THR A 245 -7.70 9.59 24.52
CA THR A 245 -8.86 9.13 25.28
C THR A 245 -8.67 9.46 26.76
N ASN A 246 -9.76 9.57 27.50
CA ASN A 246 -9.70 9.74 28.94
C ASN A 246 -10.82 8.95 29.62
N ALA A 247 -10.47 8.28 30.71
CA ALA A 247 -11.43 7.57 31.53
C ALA A 247 -11.10 7.78 33.02
N ALA A 248 -12.15 7.93 33.81
CA ALA A 248 -12.08 8.07 35.27
C ALA A 248 -13.20 7.28 35.91
N THR A 249 -13.06 6.95 37.20
CA THR A 249 -14.10 6.32 37.98
C THR A 249 -14.59 7.25 39.10
N LEU A 250 -15.87 7.20 39.38
CA LEU A 250 -16.48 7.87 40.51
C LEU A 250 -17.24 6.83 41.34
N SER A 251 -16.77 6.57 42.56
CA SER A 251 -17.27 5.47 43.41
C SER A 251 -17.18 5.80 44.89
N GLY A 252 -17.57 4.88 45.75
CA GLY A 252 -17.37 5.02 47.19
C GLY A 252 -18.07 6.22 47.80
N VAL A 253 -19.28 6.56 47.35
CA VAL A 253 -20.11 7.59 47.98
C VAL A 253 -20.48 7.10 49.38
N ALA A 254 -19.98 7.81 50.40
CA ALA A 254 -20.01 7.32 51.77
C ALA A 254 -21.36 7.49 52.50
N ALA A 255 -22.25 8.35 52.02
CA ALA A 255 -23.58 8.58 52.63
C ALA A 255 -24.63 9.03 51.59
N ASN A 256 -25.91 8.88 51.97
CA ASN A 256 -27.01 9.47 51.18
C ASN A 256 -26.99 10.99 51.33
N GLY A 257 -27.41 11.71 50.32
CA GLY A 257 -27.44 13.17 50.32
C GLY A 257 -27.41 13.75 48.89
N THR A 258 -27.35 15.06 48.79
CA THR A 258 -27.19 15.71 47.50
C THR A 258 -25.71 15.94 47.21
N ILE A 259 -25.27 15.47 46.06
CA ILE A 259 -23.94 15.74 45.52
C ILE A 259 -24.06 16.83 44.48
N SER A 260 -23.20 17.84 44.54
CA SER A 260 -23.10 18.89 43.52
C SER A 260 -21.60 19.15 43.22
N PHE A 261 -21.28 19.35 41.94
CA PHE A 261 -19.92 19.70 41.49
C PHE A 261 -19.98 20.33 40.08
N THR A 262 -18.91 20.98 39.70
CA THR A 262 -18.66 21.40 38.33
C THR A 262 -17.86 20.33 37.62
N LEU A 263 -18.42 19.73 36.57
CA LEU A 263 -17.75 18.79 35.66
C LEU A 263 -17.21 19.58 34.48
N SER A 264 -15.90 19.46 34.23
CA SER A 264 -15.24 20.09 33.08
C SER A 264 -14.54 19.05 32.22
N GLY A 265 -14.81 19.11 30.95
CA GLY A 265 -14.18 18.39 29.87
C GLY A 265 -13.90 19.35 28.73
N ALA A 266 -14.59 19.20 27.57
CA ALA A 266 -14.53 20.18 26.48
C ALA A 266 -15.07 21.58 26.92
N ALA A 267 -16.09 21.58 27.73
CA ALA A 267 -16.61 22.78 28.44
C ALA A 267 -16.98 22.38 29.87
N SER A 268 -17.32 23.38 30.72
CA SER A 268 -17.72 23.17 32.12
C SER A 268 -19.21 23.22 32.27
N ALA A 269 -19.79 22.31 33.07
CA ALA A 269 -21.20 22.33 33.43
C ALA A 269 -21.41 21.89 34.89
N SER A 270 -22.45 22.39 35.52
CA SER A 270 -22.82 22.02 36.89
C SER A 270 -23.63 20.72 36.88
N VAL A 271 -23.24 19.78 37.76
CA VAL A 271 -23.91 18.51 37.98
C VAL A 271 -24.47 18.51 39.39
N THR A 272 -25.75 18.19 39.55
CA THR A 272 -26.38 18.01 40.86
C THR A 272 -27.24 16.74 40.84
N ALA A 273 -27.08 15.88 41.84
CA ALA A 273 -27.85 14.66 41.97
C ALA A 273 -28.17 14.33 43.44
N ALA A 274 -29.39 13.89 43.70
CA ALA A 274 -29.77 13.36 44.99
C ALA A 274 -29.48 11.86 45.07
N ILE A 275 -28.63 11.46 45.98
CA ILE A 275 -28.25 10.05 46.24
C ILE A 275 -29.12 9.53 47.39
N THR A 276 -30.05 8.67 47.11
CA THR A 276 -30.94 8.01 48.10
C THR A 276 -30.43 6.66 48.52
N ASN A 277 -29.54 6.09 47.71
CA ASN A 277 -28.89 4.80 47.99
C ASN A 277 -27.45 4.84 47.49
N THR A 278 -26.47 4.67 48.38
CA THR A 278 -25.03 4.69 48.01
C THR A 278 -24.59 3.51 47.13
N SER A 279 -25.40 2.44 47.09
CA SER A 279 -25.16 1.29 46.17
C SER A 279 -25.79 1.48 44.77
N ASP A 280 -26.55 2.55 44.56
CA ASP A 280 -27.15 2.85 43.26
C ASP A 280 -26.96 4.36 42.87
N LEU A 281 -25.96 4.58 42.00
CA LEU A 281 -25.61 5.91 41.51
C LEU A 281 -26.29 6.26 40.16
N THR A 282 -27.42 5.61 39.83
CA THR A 282 -28.15 5.85 38.58
C THR A 282 -28.55 7.32 38.43
N ALA A 283 -28.98 7.98 39.50
CA ALA A 283 -29.35 9.40 39.47
C ALA A 283 -28.13 10.30 39.14
N LEU A 284 -26.96 9.96 39.69
CA LEU A 284 -25.74 10.71 39.44
C LEU A 284 -25.24 10.49 37.98
N ALA A 285 -25.28 9.26 37.48
CA ALA A 285 -24.95 8.95 36.09
C ALA A 285 -25.89 9.70 35.11
N ALA A 286 -27.20 9.73 35.41
CA ALA A 286 -28.18 10.49 34.61
C ALA A 286 -27.90 12.00 34.61
N ALA A 287 -27.54 12.57 35.75
CA ALA A 287 -27.22 13.99 35.88
C ALA A 287 -25.94 14.36 35.07
N ILE A 288 -24.90 13.48 35.10
CA ILE A 288 -23.69 13.67 34.31
C ILE A 288 -24.01 13.55 32.80
N ASN A 289 -24.78 12.54 32.40
CA ASN A 289 -25.17 12.36 31.01
C ASN A 289 -26.08 13.50 30.50
N GLY A 290 -26.83 14.14 31.39
CA GLY A 290 -27.63 15.34 31.08
C GLY A 290 -26.80 16.53 30.62
N VAL A 291 -25.51 16.59 30.99
CA VAL A 291 -24.56 17.64 30.59
C VAL A 291 -23.51 17.17 29.59
N SER A 292 -23.60 15.94 29.08
CA SER A 292 -22.62 15.31 28.20
C SER A 292 -22.41 16.08 26.90
N ASN A 293 -23.47 16.69 26.33
CA ASN A 293 -23.36 17.49 25.12
C ASN A 293 -22.42 18.71 25.27
N SER A 294 -22.36 19.29 26.49
CA SER A 294 -21.48 20.44 26.76
C SER A 294 -20.09 19.99 27.21
N THR A 295 -20.03 18.99 28.07
CA THR A 295 -18.76 18.55 28.68
C THR A 295 -17.96 17.59 27.80
N GLY A 296 -18.63 16.88 26.88
CA GLY A 296 -18.03 15.77 26.12
C GLY A 296 -17.78 14.51 26.97
N ILE A 297 -18.26 14.49 28.24
CA ILE A 297 -18.06 13.40 29.18
C ILE A 297 -19.35 12.59 29.31
N THR A 298 -19.23 11.26 29.14
CA THR A 298 -20.33 10.31 29.33
C THR A 298 -20.10 9.48 30.60
N ALA A 299 -21.20 9.10 31.23
CA ALA A 299 -21.19 8.26 32.44
C ALA A 299 -21.88 6.93 32.14
N THR A 300 -21.18 5.85 32.43
CA THR A 300 -21.64 4.46 32.25
C THR A 300 -21.35 3.64 33.50
N PHE A 301 -21.97 2.48 33.64
CA PHE A 301 -21.61 1.49 34.66
C PHE A 301 -20.73 0.42 34.02
N ALA A 302 -19.57 0.16 34.62
CA ALA A 302 -18.66 -0.92 34.17
C ALA A 302 -19.34 -2.30 34.23
N ASN A 303 -20.22 -2.49 35.22
CA ASN A 303 -21.09 -3.64 35.30
C ASN A 303 -22.55 -3.15 35.53
N PRO A 304 -23.49 -3.43 34.60
CA PRO A 304 -24.88 -2.99 34.73
C PRO A 304 -25.59 -3.50 35.98
N SER A 305 -25.11 -4.61 36.59
CA SER A 305 -25.66 -5.18 37.81
C SER A 305 -25.08 -4.56 39.09
N VAL A 306 -23.96 -3.80 38.98
CA VAL A 306 -23.27 -3.18 40.12
C VAL A 306 -23.20 -1.67 39.86
N LYS A 307 -24.09 -0.92 40.51
CA LYS A 307 -24.30 0.51 40.22
C LYS A 307 -23.63 1.43 41.23
N ASN A 308 -22.73 0.92 42.07
CA ASN A 308 -22.04 1.72 43.09
C ASN A 308 -20.77 2.42 42.59
N SER A 309 -20.45 2.25 41.28
CA SER A 309 -19.31 2.88 40.60
C SER A 309 -19.71 3.31 39.21
N ILE A 310 -19.44 4.57 38.87
CA ILE A 310 -19.67 5.17 37.57
C ILE A 310 -18.33 5.29 36.87
N GLN A 311 -18.25 4.84 35.63
CA GLN A 311 -17.17 5.13 34.72
C GLN A 311 -17.48 6.40 33.92
N LEU A 312 -16.64 7.40 34.04
CA LEU A 312 -16.62 8.61 33.23
C LEU A 312 -15.70 8.39 32.05
N SER A 313 -16.11 8.76 30.85
CA SER A 313 -15.28 8.66 29.64
C SER A 313 -15.37 9.90 28.78
N SER A 314 -14.22 10.32 28.25
CA SER A 314 -14.07 11.36 27.24
C SER A 314 -13.35 10.77 26.04
N ASN A 315 -14.09 10.62 24.92
CA ASN A 315 -13.57 9.99 23.70
C ASN A 315 -12.64 10.91 22.90
N ASP A 316 -12.60 12.18 23.23
CA ASP A 316 -11.72 13.16 22.59
C ASP A 316 -10.43 13.43 23.36
N GLY A 317 -10.25 12.77 24.52
CA GLY A 317 -9.08 12.91 25.38
C GLY A 317 -8.97 14.23 26.12
N SER A 318 -10.06 14.99 26.24
CA SER A 318 -10.13 16.14 27.13
C SER A 318 -9.97 15.69 28.60
N ASP A 319 -9.37 16.54 29.43
CA ASP A 319 -9.22 16.26 30.84
C ASP A 319 -10.59 16.13 31.52
N ILE A 320 -10.73 15.17 32.44
CA ILE A 320 -11.92 15.03 33.28
C ILE A 320 -11.63 15.72 34.60
N LYS A 321 -12.20 16.91 34.79
CA LYS A 321 -12.02 17.69 36.02
C LYS A 321 -13.32 17.74 36.80
N ILE A 322 -13.26 17.42 38.09
CA ILE A 322 -14.28 17.67 39.06
C ILE A 322 -13.79 18.83 39.93
N ALA A 323 -14.61 19.90 40.02
CA ALA A 323 -14.31 21.06 40.84
C ALA A 323 -15.54 21.45 41.65
N ASN A 324 -15.36 22.18 42.76
CA ASN A 324 -16.41 22.61 43.65
C ASN A 324 -17.29 21.44 44.15
N TYR A 325 -16.68 20.30 44.43
CA TYR A 325 -17.43 19.16 44.95
C TYR A 325 -17.99 19.49 46.34
N VAL A 326 -19.28 19.26 46.50
CA VAL A 326 -19.99 19.44 47.76
C VAL A 326 -20.94 18.26 47.95
N HIS A 327 -20.93 17.67 49.15
CA HIS A 327 -21.89 16.66 49.58
C HIS A 327 -22.69 17.18 50.79
N SER A 328 -24.01 17.15 50.74
CA SER A 328 -24.86 17.74 51.76
C SER A 328 -24.71 17.08 53.16
N ALA A 329 -24.33 15.81 53.20
CA ALA A 329 -24.04 15.07 54.45
C ALA A 329 -22.54 15.12 54.82
N THR A 330 -21.72 15.98 54.21
CA THR A 330 -20.28 16.10 54.45
C THR A 330 -19.54 14.77 54.19
N ALA A 331 -20.09 13.92 53.31
CA ALA A 331 -19.55 12.59 53.00
C ALA A 331 -18.53 12.64 51.85
N ASN A 332 -17.67 11.65 51.81
CA ASN A 332 -16.58 11.53 50.82
C ASN A 332 -17.06 10.78 49.59
N THR A 333 -16.42 11.06 48.46
CA THR A 333 -16.56 10.30 47.21
C THR A 333 -15.18 10.02 46.64
N THR A 334 -14.93 8.79 46.19
CA THR A 334 -13.66 8.38 45.59
C THR A 334 -13.70 8.73 44.10
N PHE A 335 -12.73 9.51 43.65
CA PHE A 335 -12.46 9.77 42.24
C PHE A 335 -11.15 9.04 41.89
N GLY A 336 -11.19 8.16 40.92
CA GLY A 336 -10.11 7.28 40.58
C GLY A 336 -9.83 7.21 39.08
N GLU A 337 -8.77 6.56 38.72
CA GLU A 337 -8.47 6.20 37.35
C GLU A 337 -9.52 5.23 36.82
N GLY A 338 -9.76 5.30 35.53
CA GLY A 338 -10.65 4.38 34.81
C GLY A 338 -10.12 2.96 34.78
N PRO A 339 -10.83 2.02 34.17
CA PRO A 339 -10.39 0.64 34.05
C PRO A 339 -8.98 0.54 33.44
N VAL A 340 -8.16 -0.33 34.01
CA VAL A 340 -6.74 -0.55 33.65
C VAL A 340 -6.54 -0.86 32.15
N ASP A 341 -7.56 -1.36 31.48
CA ASP A 341 -7.52 -1.77 30.07
C ASP A 341 -7.29 -0.63 29.07
N LEU A 342 -7.38 0.62 29.47
CA LEU A 342 -7.24 1.74 28.53
C LEU A 342 -5.85 2.36 28.49
N ALA A 343 -4.99 2.18 29.52
CA ALA A 343 -3.62 2.70 29.48
C ALA A 343 -2.70 2.35 30.64
N GLY A 344 -2.74 1.18 31.21
CA GLY A 344 -1.75 0.87 32.28
C GLY A 344 -1.85 1.80 33.50
N GLY A 345 -2.98 2.44 33.73
CA GLY A 345 -3.23 3.29 34.89
C GLY A 345 -2.96 2.52 36.18
N ILE A 346 -2.20 3.11 37.06
CA ILE A 346 -1.71 2.48 38.29
C ILE A 346 -2.81 2.36 39.37
N GLY A 347 -4.09 2.54 39.01
CA GLY A 347 -5.22 2.45 39.93
C GLY A 347 -5.20 3.55 41.01
N ALA A 348 -4.56 4.69 40.72
CA ALA A 348 -4.52 5.82 41.64
C ALA A 348 -5.93 6.30 41.93
N THR A 349 -6.21 6.60 43.19
CA THR A 349 -7.49 7.15 43.62
C THR A 349 -7.25 8.38 44.51
N THR A 350 -8.18 9.31 44.48
CA THR A 350 -8.20 10.44 45.37
C THR A 350 -9.58 10.57 46.00
N THR A 351 -9.64 11.19 47.14
CA THR A 351 -10.90 11.37 47.86
C THR A 351 -11.37 12.83 47.78
N LEU A 352 -12.51 13.02 47.13
CA LEU A 352 -13.19 14.28 47.10
C LEU A 352 -13.99 14.51 48.38
N THR A 353 -13.83 15.66 48.99
CA THR A 353 -14.48 16.08 50.24
C THR A 353 -14.97 17.51 50.07
N ASN A 354 -15.82 18.01 51.01
CA ASN A 354 -16.19 19.41 50.99
C ASN A 354 -15.03 20.37 51.22
N THR A 355 -13.86 19.88 51.66
CA THR A 355 -12.61 20.64 51.84
C THR A 355 -11.69 20.50 50.66
N ASN A 356 -11.39 19.25 50.29
CA ASN A 356 -10.57 18.94 49.09
C ASN A 356 -11.54 18.59 47.94
N HIS A 357 -12.01 19.58 47.25
CA HIS A 357 -13.19 19.54 46.38
C HIS A 357 -12.84 19.55 44.88
N THR A 358 -11.55 19.55 44.49
CA THR A 358 -11.14 19.62 43.09
C THR A 358 -10.07 18.61 42.79
N SER A 359 -10.31 17.82 41.77
CA SER A 359 -9.35 16.85 41.20
C SER A 359 -9.46 16.80 39.67
N VAL A 360 -8.37 16.44 38.99
CA VAL A 360 -8.28 16.36 37.54
C VAL A 360 -7.67 15.02 37.15
N LYS A 361 -8.31 14.31 36.22
CA LYS A 361 -7.73 13.15 35.52
C LYS A 361 -7.34 13.57 34.12
N SER A 362 -6.06 13.48 33.79
CA SER A 362 -5.57 13.72 32.44
C SER A 362 -5.79 12.51 31.54
N GLY A 363 -5.99 12.76 30.25
CA GLY A 363 -6.16 11.72 29.24
C GLY A 363 -4.83 11.09 28.86
N ILE A 364 -4.91 10.01 28.11
CA ILE A 364 -3.78 9.29 27.52
C ILE A 364 -3.78 9.51 26.02
N VAL A 365 -2.61 9.39 25.40
CA VAL A 365 -2.44 9.41 23.94
C VAL A 365 -1.87 8.08 23.49
N THR A 366 -2.58 7.43 22.57
CA THR A 366 -2.11 6.21 21.90
C THR A 366 -1.63 6.57 20.51
N LEU A 367 -0.38 6.29 20.23
CA LEU A 367 0.24 6.40 18.91
C LEU A 367 0.05 5.09 18.15
N SER A 368 -0.22 5.18 16.86
CA SER A 368 -0.28 4.02 15.97
C SER A 368 0.44 4.29 14.66
N SER A 369 1.09 3.26 14.10
CA SER A 369 1.76 3.32 12.79
C SER A 369 1.59 2.01 12.04
N THR A 370 1.34 2.14 10.72
CA THR A 370 1.32 1.02 9.77
C THR A 370 2.64 0.90 8.98
N LYS A 371 3.53 1.90 9.10
CA LYS A 371 4.80 1.95 8.36
C LYS A 371 5.98 1.32 9.08
N GLY A 372 5.83 0.96 10.34
CA GLY A 372 6.88 0.32 11.13
C GLY A 372 6.88 0.77 12.59
N ALA A 373 7.83 0.23 13.36
CA ALA A 373 7.96 0.51 14.78
C ALA A 373 8.14 2.00 15.05
N ILE A 374 7.36 2.52 16.00
CA ILE A 374 7.50 3.89 16.51
C ILE A 374 8.53 3.85 17.61
N THR A 375 9.55 4.69 17.51
CA THR A 375 10.46 5.01 18.60
C THR A 375 10.34 6.48 18.96
N VAL A 376 10.34 6.76 20.24
CA VAL A 376 10.25 8.11 20.78
C VAL A 376 11.55 8.44 21.47
N ALA A 377 12.17 9.54 21.10
CA ALA A 377 13.21 10.16 21.90
C ALA A 377 12.57 11.38 22.59
N SER A 378 12.45 11.31 23.90
CA SER A 378 11.87 12.38 24.73
C SER A 378 12.92 12.87 25.73
N GLY A 379 13.06 14.18 25.83
CA GLY A 379 13.90 14.80 26.86
C GLY A 379 13.26 14.82 28.26
N ASN A 380 12.00 14.33 28.41
CA ASN A 380 11.26 14.48 29.65
C ASN A 380 10.32 13.29 29.91
N THR A 381 10.34 12.75 31.11
CA THR A 381 9.49 11.68 31.62
C THR A 381 8.02 12.09 31.82
N THR A 382 7.70 13.37 31.67
CA THR A 382 6.32 13.89 31.84
C THR A 382 5.33 13.30 30.82
N THR A 383 5.81 12.98 29.62
CA THR A 383 4.98 12.43 28.53
C THR A 383 5.19 10.93 28.31
N PHE A 384 6.33 10.41 28.72
CA PHE A 384 6.66 8.99 28.62
C PHE A 384 7.35 8.54 29.93
N THR A 385 7.09 7.32 30.35
CA THR A 385 7.72 6.75 31.57
C THR A 385 9.23 6.62 31.46
N THR A 386 9.78 6.55 30.23
CA THR A 386 11.22 6.49 29.98
C THR A 386 11.63 7.50 28.92
N SER A 387 12.91 7.90 28.94
CA SER A 387 13.46 8.82 27.93
C SER A 387 13.48 8.25 26.51
N THR A 388 13.34 6.96 26.37
CA THR A 388 13.24 6.26 25.06
C THR A 388 12.22 5.14 25.19
N GLN A 389 11.21 5.14 24.36
CA GLN A 389 10.16 4.14 24.37
C GLN A 389 9.92 3.64 22.93
N ALA A 390 9.68 2.34 22.78
CA ALA A 390 9.39 1.71 21.51
C ALA A 390 7.99 1.12 21.49
N SER A 391 7.34 1.18 20.35
CA SER A 391 6.00 0.63 20.16
C SER A 391 5.99 -0.90 20.21
N THR A 392 4.88 -1.45 20.65
CA THR A 392 4.54 -2.87 20.51
C THR A 392 3.78 -3.10 19.20
N PHE A 393 4.03 -4.24 18.55
CA PHE A 393 3.29 -4.61 17.35
C PHE A 393 2.05 -5.41 17.71
N ALA A 394 0.88 -4.87 17.38
CA ALA A 394 -0.39 -5.56 17.49
C ALA A 394 -0.79 -6.04 16.09
N ASN A 395 -0.85 -7.36 15.90
CA ASN A 395 -1.13 -8.01 14.62
C ASN A 395 -2.49 -8.71 14.61
N VAL A 396 -2.95 -9.04 13.41
CA VAL A 396 -4.23 -9.75 13.20
C VAL A 396 -4.19 -11.13 13.85
N GLN A 397 -3.04 -11.79 13.89
CA GLN A 397 -2.91 -13.12 14.50
C GLN A 397 -3.18 -13.13 16.01
N GLY A 398 -2.85 -12.04 16.70
CA GLY A 398 -2.97 -11.91 18.16
C GLY A 398 -4.27 -11.27 18.63
N ILE A 399 -5.23 -10.96 17.75
CA ILE A 399 -6.50 -10.36 18.16
C ILE A 399 -7.38 -11.39 18.88
N SER A 400 -8.15 -10.92 19.86
CA SER A 400 -9.25 -11.65 20.48
C SER A 400 -10.44 -10.72 20.67
N ILE A 401 -11.61 -11.20 20.32
CA ILE A 401 -12.88 -10.48 20.49
C ILE A 401 -13.76 -11.09 21.56
N SER A 402 -13.19 -11.92 22.42
CA SER A 402 -13.88 -12.60 23.54
C SER A 402 -14.32 -11.64 24.65
N THR A 403 -13.80 -10.40 24.65
CA THR A 403 -14.19 -9.33 25.58
C THR A 403 -14.56 -8.07 24.80
N GLN A 404 -15.38 -7.21 25.41
CA GLN A 404 -15.77 -5.94 24.79
C GLN A 404 -14.55 -5.05 24.48
N THR A 405 -13.63 -4.96 25.42
CA THR A 405 -12.39 -4.18 25.27
C THR A 405 -11.49 -4.77 24.20
N GLY A 406 -11.34 -6.12 24.20
CA GLY A 406 -10.59 -6.82 23.15
C GLY A 406 -11.19 -6.59 21.76
N ALA A 407 -12.52 -6.66 21.64
CA ALA A 407 -13.22 -6.37 20.40
C ALA A 407 -12.98 -4.94 19.89
N SER A 408 -13.04 -3.95 20.78
CA SER A 408 -12.74 -2.56 20.46
C SER A 408 -11.28 -2.36 20.03
N ALA A 409 -10.33 -3.03 20.71
CA ALA A 409 -8.92 -2.99 20.33
C ALA A 409 -8.66 -3.67 18.98
N ALA A 410 -9.34 -4.81 18.73
CA ALA A 410 -9.23 -5.54 17.46
C ALA A 410 -9.64 -4.69 16.26
N LEU A 411 -10.68 -3.85 16.37
CA LEU A 411 -11.13 -2.96 15.29
C LEU A 411 -9.99 -2.11 14.73
N SER A 412 -9.18 -1.51 15.60
CA SER A 412 -8.08 -0.65 15.17
C SER A 412 -6.96 -1.42 14.46
N VAL A 413 -6.73 -2.69 14.86
CA VAL A 413 -5.74 -3.58 14.22
C VAL A 413 -6.24 -4.01 12.84
N ILE A 414 -7.53 -4.39 12.76
CA ILE A 414 -8.17 -4.80 11.49
C ILE A 414 -8.22 -3.64 10.50
N ASP A 415 -8.59 -2.44 10.93
CA ASP A 415 -8.63 -1.25 10.06
C ASP A 415 -7.23 -0.90 9.53
N SER A 416 -6.19 -1.08 10.37
CA SER A 416 -4.79 -0.93 9.94
C SER A 416 -4.39 -1.99 8.92
N ALA A 417 -4.77 -3.25 9.16
CA ALA A 417 -4.51 -4.36 8.24
C ALA A 417 -5.22 -4.15 6.89
N LEU A 418 -6.49 -3.73 6.90
CA LEU A 418 -7.23 -3.37 5.68
C LEU A 418 -6.53 -2.25 4.90
N THR A 419 -6.02 -1.25 5.59
CA THR A 419 -5.26 -0.16 4.96
C THR A 419 -3.99 -0.67 4.29
N GLN A 420 -3.23 -1.56 4.94
CA GLN A 420 -2.02 -2.17 4.38
C GLN A 420 -2.33 -3.01 3.14
N VAL A 421 -3.34 -3.89 3.23
CA VAL A 421 -3.75 -4.73 2.11
C VAL A 421 -4.23 -3.89 0.92
N ASN A 422 -5.04 -2.84 1.17
CA ASN A 422 -5.52 -1.94 0.12
C ASN A 422 -4.38 -1.16 -0.54
N ASN A 423 -3.36 -0.73 0.22
CA ASN A 423 -2.18 -0.10 -0.34
C ASN A 423 -1.39 -1.07 -1.25
N SER A 424 -1.22 -2.32 -0.82
CA SER A 424 -0.56 -3.36 -1.62
C SER A 424 -1.34 -3.64 -2.91
N ARG A 425 -2.68 -3.72 -2.85
CA ARG A 425 -3.55 -3.86 -4.03
C ARG A 425 -3.45 -2.66 -4.98
N ALA A 426 -3.42 -1.43 -4.45
CA ALA A 426 -3.25 -0.23 -5.26
C ALA A 426 -1.90 -0.21 -5.99
N ASN A 427 -0.83 -0.64 -5.31
CA ASN A 427 0.50 -0.77 -5.91
C ASN A 427 0.52 -1.81 -7.03
N LEU A 428 -0.13 -2.98 -6.83
CA LEU A 428 -0.27 -4.01 -7.85
C LEU A 428 -1.10 -3.53 -9.05
N GLY A 429 -2.21 -2.82 -8.81
CA GLY A 429 -3.01 -2.21 -9.87
C GLY A 429 -2.21 -1.20 -10.70
N GLY A 430 -1.43 -0.34 -10.05
CA GLY A 430 -0.50 0.57 -10.72
C GLY A 430 0.57 -0.15 -11.53
N LEU A 431 1.07 -1.28 -11.04
CA LEU A 431 2.02 -2.12 -11.75
C LEU A 431 1.41 -2.76 -13.00
N ILE A 432 0.20 -3.33 -12.89
CA ILE A 432 -0.53 -3.91 -14.03
C ILE A 432 -0.72 -2.85 -15.13
N ASN A 433 -1.20 -1.67 -14.79
CA ASN A 433 -1.36 -0.58 -15.75
C ASN A 433 -0.05 -0.19 -16.46
N ARG A 434 1.07 -0.21 -15.74
CA ARG A 434 2.40 0.05 -16.33
C ARG A 434 2.82 -1.05 -17.28
N PHE A 435 2.57 -2.32 -16.97
CA PHE A 435 2.83 -3.43 -17.89
C PHE A 435 1.97 -3.34 -19.15
N GLU A 436 0.67 -3.05 -19.03
CA GLU A 436 -0.25 -2.87 -20.16
C GLU A 436 0.19 -1.72 -21.08
N ALA A 437 0.57 -0.59 -20.51
CA ALA A 437 1.12 0.54 -21.26
C ALA A 437 2.42 0.15 -21.99
N SER A 438 3.29 -0.63 -21.34
CA SER A 438 4.52 -1.16 -21.94
C SER A 438 4.22 -2.11 -23.11
N ILE A 439 3.27 -3.04 -22.93
CA ILE A 439 2.81 -3.97 -23.98
C ILE A 439 2.31 -3.18 -25.19
N SER A 440 1.47 -2.18 -24.99
CA SER A 440 0.95 -1.33 -26.08
C SER A 440 2.08 -0.61 -26.84
N SER A 441 3.01 0.01 -26.10
CA SER A 441 4.18 0.70 -26.68
C SER A 441 5.09 -0.23 -27.48
N GLN A 442 5.36 -1.43 -26.93
CA GLN A 442 6.21 -2.43 -27.60
C GLN A 442 5.54 -3.02 -28.84
N SER A 443 4.23 -3.27 -28.80
CA SER A 443 3.47 -3.73 -29.96
C SER A 443 3.54 -2.72 -31.10
N ASN A 444 3.40 -1.43 -30.81
CA ASN A 444 3.57 -0.35 -31.80
C ASN A 444 5.00 -0.31 -32.35
N SER A 445 5.99 -0.49 -31.49
CA SER A 445 7.41 -0.53 -31.90
C SER A 445 7.70 -1.73 -32.81
N ILE A 446 7.13 -2.90 -32.51
CA ILE A 446 7.26 -4.10 -33.35
C ILE A 446 6.63 -3.86 -34.74
N MET A 447 5.44 -3.24 -34.80
CA MET A 447 4.79 -2.90 -36.08
C MET A 447 5.67 -1.97 -36.91
N ASN A 448 6.14 -0.86 -36.32
CA ASN A 448 6.97 0.12 -37.00
C ASN A 448 8.32 -0.47 -37.49
N LEU A 449 8.96 -1.28 -36.66
CA LEU A 449 10.18 -1.97 -37.02
C LEU A 449 9.96 -3.03 -38.12
N SER A 450 8.84 -3.74 -38.06
CA SER A 450 8.47 -4.74 -39.09
C SER A 450 8.19 -4.07 -40.42
N GLU A 451 7.46 -2.96 -40.44
CA GLU A 451 7.22 -2.16 -41.63
C GLU A 451 8.54 -1.59 -42.21
N SER A 452 9.40 -1.06 -41.35
CA SER A 452 10.70 -0.53 -41.79
C SER A 452 11.60 -1.65 -42.33
N ARG A 453 11.59 -2.82 -41.74
CA ARG A 453 12.32 -3.99 -42.22
C ARG A 453 11.77 -4.47 -43.57
N SER A 454 10.44 -4.51 -43.72
CA SER A 454 9.76 -4.85 -44.99
C SER A 454 10.20 -3.93 -46.12
N ARG A 455 10.22 -2.63 -45.89
CA ARG A 455 10.70 -1.64 -46.90
C ARG A 455 12.18 -1.87 -47.34
N ILE A 456 13.00 -2.44 -46.46
CA ILE A 456 14.40 -2.75 -46.76
C ILE A 456 14.54 -4.09 -47.49
N LEU A 457 13.90 -5.13 -46.95
CA LEU A 457 14.11 -6.53 -47.36
C LEU A 457 13.17 -7.02 -48.44
N ASP A 458 11.89 -6.61 -48.45
CA ASP A 458 10.89 -7.21 -49.30
C ASP A 458 11.03 -6.79 -50.76
N ALA A 459 10.75 -7.72 -51.67
CA ALA A 459 10.79 -7.51 -53.10
C ALA A 459 9.43 -6.98 -53.61
N ASP A 460 9.46 -6.00 -54.50
CA ASP A 460 8.31 -5.59 -55.28
C ASP A 460 8.06 -6.60 -56.41
N TYR A 461 7.07 -7.46 -56.22
CA TYR A 461 6.72 -8.52 -57.15
C TYR A 461 6.42 -8.01 -58.57
N ALA A 462 5.76 -6.84 -58.70
CA ALA A 462 5.41 -6.29 -60.02
C ALA A 462 6.68 -5.84 -60.78
N LYS A 463 7.63 -5.27 -60.04
CA LYS A 463 8.91 -4.85 -60.61
C LYS A 463 9.76 -6.04 -60.98
N GLU A 464 9.89 -7.06 -60.08
CA GLU A 464 10.74 -8.24 -60.34
C GLU A 464 10.14 -9.12 -61.44
N THR A 465 8.82 -9.28 -61.57
CA THR A 465 8.20 -10.02 -62.69
C THR A 465 8.42 -9.30 -64.03
N SER A 466 8.34 -7.96 -64.02
CA SER A 466 8.64 -7.17 -65.20
C SER A 466 10.12 -7.28 -65.61
N MET A 467 11.05 -7.30 -64.64
CA MET A 467 12.49 -7.51 -64.89
C MET A 467 12.77 -8.91 -65.40
N LEU A 468 12.11 -9.94 -64.83
CA LEU A 468 12.22 -11.31 -65.29
C LEU A 468 11.74 -11.43 -66.77
N ALA A 469 10.54 -10.93 -67.09
CA ALA A 469 10.03 -10.97 -68.45
C ALA A 469 10.97 -10.26 -69.42
N LYS A 470 11.46 -9.03 -69.06
CA LYS A 470 12.43 -8.29 -69.85
C LYS A 470 13.71 -9.08 -70.08
N SER A 471 14.28 -9.70 -69.04
CA SER A 471 15.52 -10.50 -69.16
C SER A 471 15.32 -11.73 -70.03
N MET A 472 14.18 -12.43 -69.95
CA MET A 472 13.82 -13.54 -70.81
C MET A 472 13.74 -13.12 -72.29
N ILE A 473 13.08 -11.98 -72.59
CA ILE A 473 13.00 -11.43 -73.96
C ILE A 473 14.40 -11.08 -74.49
N ILE A 474 15.23 -10.39 -73.64
CA ILE A 474 16.58 -10.03 -74.03
C ILE A 474 17.42 -11.29 -74.29
N GLN A 475 17.28 -12.35 -73.48
CA GLN A 475 17.99 -13.60 -73.65
C GLN A 475 17.59 -14.29 -74.94
N GLN A 476 16.31 -14.29 -75.31
CA GLN A 476 15.84 -14.79 -76.60
C GLN A 476 16.38 -13.97 -77.75
N ALA A 477 16.37 -12.66 -77.66
CA ALA A 477 16.93 -11.77 -78.66
C ALA A 477 18.44 -11.94 -78.81
N ALA A 478 19.19 -12.07 -77.68
CA ALA A 478 20.63 -12.27 -77.70
C ALA A 478 21.00 -13.60 -78.33
N THR A 479 20.28 -14.68 -78.10
CA THR A 479 20.50 -15.97 -78.74
C THR A 479 20.23 -15.92 -80.24
N ALA A 480 19.18 -15.21 -80.70
CA ALA A 480 18.90 -15.02 -82.13
C ALA A 480 20.00 -14.16 -82.78
N MET A 481 20.43 -13.08 -82.13
CA MET A 481 21.53 -12.23 -82.61
C MET A 481 22.87 -12.96 -82.65
N LEU A 482 23.13 -13.87 -81.66
CA LEU A 482 24.31 -14.70 -81.67
C LEU A 482 24.34 -15.65 -82.89
N GLY A 483 23.17 -16.25 -83.19
CA GLY A 483 23.00 -17.07 -84.40
C GLY A 483 23.29 -16.26 -85.69
N GLN A 484 22.78 -15.02 -85.78
CA GLN A 484 22.99 -14.16 -86.88
C GLN A 484 24.48 -13.66 -86.98
N ALA A 485 25.06 -13.32 -85.81
CA ALA A 485 26.48 -12.87 -85.80
C ALA A 485 27.45 -13.98 -86.20
N ASN A 486 27.12 -15.28 -85.90
CA ASN A 486 27.91 -16.42 -86.35
C ASN A 486 27.80 -16.72 -87.83
N GLN A 487 26.76 -16.20 -88.56
CA GLN A 487 26.62 -16.35 -90.00
C GLN A 487 27.39 -15.27 -90.81
N ASN A 488 27.60 -14.10 -90.23
CA ASN A 488 28.29 -12.97 -90.92
C ASN A 488 29.69 -13.33 -91.43
N PRO A 489 30.57 -14.03 -90.66
CA PRO A 489 31.91 -14.46 -91.20
C PRO A 489 31.79 -15.46 -92.33
N ARG A 490 30.76 -16.29 -92.37
CA ARG A 490 30.52 -17.29 -93.42
C ARG A 490 30.13 -16.57 -94.79
N LEU A 491 29.40 -15.48 -94.71
CA LEU A 491 29.08 -14.69 -95.89
C LEU A 491 30.30 -13.98 -96.50
N VAL A 492 31.21 -13.52 -95.65
CA VAL A 492 32.48 -12.93 -96.12
C VAL A 492 33.38 -14.02 -96.71
N LEU A 493 33.38 -15.22 -96.17
CA LEU A 493 34.14 -16.38 -96.72
C LEU A 493 33.59 -16.83 -98.09
N HIS A 494 32.24 -16.66 -98.28
CA HIS A 494 31.57 -16.96 -99.56
C HIS A 494 31.84 -15.93 -100.65
N LEU A 495 32.19 -14.67 -100.32
CA LEU A 495 32.60 -13.61 -101.18
C LEU A 495 34.07 -13.68 -101.60
N LEU A 496 34.85 -14.47 -100.86
CA LEU A 496 36.31 -14.72 -101.17
C LEU A 496 36.58 -16.00 -101.98
N LYS A 497 35.51 -16.79 -102.29
CA LYS A 497 35.52 -17.90 -103.21
C LYS A 497 34.96 -17.41 -104.55
#